data_6136386a48c6fd2da391349a521f00fa
#
_entry.id   6136386a48c6fd2da391349a521f00fa
#
_cell.length_a   1.000
_cell.length_b   1.000
_cell.length_c   1.000
_cell.angle_alpha   90.00
_cell.angle_beta   90.00
_cell.angle_gamma   90.00
#
_symmetry.space_group_name_H-M   'P 1'
#
loop_
_entity.id
_entity.type
_entity.pdbx_description
1 polymer ?
#
loop_
_entity_poly.entity_id
_entity_poly.type
_entity_poly.pdbx_seq_one_letter_code
_entity_poly.pdbx_strand_id
1 'polypeptide(L)'
;MPSASLVKEFENLIGKENVFTSEADRQSYAYDAAVLPSVVPGLVLRPTSTEQLGALIERCYANGLPMTIRGAGTNLSGGTVPDADKSVVILTQGLNKIIEINEEDLFAI
;
A
#
# COMPACT_ATOMS: atom_id res chain seq x y z
N MET A 1 9.81 11.66 0.80
CA MET A 1 10.05 10.37 0.17
C MET A 1 11.12 9.62 0.94
N PRO A 2 11.00 8.33 1.15
CA PRO A 2 12.03 7.53 1.82
C PRO A 2 13.38 7.61 1.11
N SER A 3 14.47 7.28 1.83
CA SER A 3 15.82 7.34 1.28
C SER A 3 15.99 6.35 0.11
N ALA A 4 16.92 6.65 -0.79
CA ALA A 4 17.19 5.80 -1.94
C ALA A 4 17.61 4.37 -1.54
N SER A 5 18.33 4.22 -0.44
CA SER A 5 18.73 2.89 0.06
C SER A 5 17.53 2.08 0.56
N LEU A 6 16.57 2.73 1.22
CA LEU A 6 15.35 2.06 1.68
C LEU A 6 14.44 1.68 0.52
N VAL A 7 14.32 2.55 -0.49
CA VAL A 7 13.59 2.23 -1.73
C VAL A 7 14.19 1.00 -2.39
N LYS A 8 15.51 0.89 -2.41
CA LYS A 8 16.20 -0.25 -2.99
C LYS A 8 15.95 -1.54 -2.20
N GLU A 9 15.85 -1.47 -0.88
CA GLU A 9 15.44 -2.61 -0.05
C GLU A 9 14.05 -3.09 -0.42
N PHE A 10 13.09 -2.18 -0.61
CA PHE A 10 11.75 -2.53 -1.03
C PHE A 10 11.72 -3.14 -2.43
N GLU A 11 12.52 -2.62 -3.35
CA GLU A 11 12.64 -3.20 -4.69
C GLU A 11 13.16 -4.64 -4.64
N ASN A 12 14.09 -4.93 -3.73
CA ASN A 12 14.60 -6.28 -3.53
C ASN A 12 13.56 -7.21 -2.91
N LEU A 13 12.67 -6.69 -2.07
CA LEU A 13 11.65 -7.48 -1.40
C LEU A 13 10.48 -7.85 -2.31
N ILE A 14 10.01 -6.91 -3.14
CA ILE A 14 8.75 -7.09 -3.89
C ILE A 14 8.91 -6.93 -5.40
N GLY A 15 10.11 -6.63 -5.87
CA GLY A 15 10.39 -6.36 -7.28
C GLY A 15 10.23 -4.88 -7.62
N LYS A 16 11.07 -4.41 -8.53
CA LYS A 16 11.11 -3.01 -8.93
C LYS A 16 9.79 -2.55 -9.56
N GLU A 17 9.12 -3.43 -10.28
CA GLU A 17 7.83 -3.15 -10.94
C GLU A 17 6.69 -2.92 -9.95
N ASN A 18 6.87 -3.30 -8.70
CA ASN A 18 5.88 -3.15 -7.63
C ASN A 18 6.20 -2.01 -6.65
N VAL A 19 7.24 -1.23 -6.95
CA VAL A 19 7.63 -0.04 -6.17
C VAL A 19 7.42 1.18 -7.05
N PHE A 20 6.45 2.04 -6.68
CA PHE A 20 6.05 3.19 -7.48
C PHE A 20 6.62 4.47 -6.86
N THR A 21 7.57 5.08 -7.53
CA THR A 21 8.28 6.27 -7.07
C THR A 21 7.97 7.53 -7.86
N SER A 22 7.37 7.40 -9.07
CA SER A 22 7.05 8.56 -9.89
C SER A 22 5.97 9.41 -9.24
N GLU A 23 6.02 10.70 -9.46
CA GLU A 23 5.04 11.64 -8.90
C GLU A 23 3.63 11.33 -9.40
N ALA A 24 3.48 11.00 -10.68
CA ALA A 24 2.19 10.64 -11.26
C ALA A 24 1.55 9.43 -10.58
N ASP A 25 2.35 8.38 -10.33
CA ASP A 25 1.86 7.18 -9.66
C ASP A 25 1.49 7.48 -8.21
N ARG A 26 2.32 8.25 -7.51
CA ARG A 26 2.06 8.62 -6.11
C ARG A 26 0.81 9.48 -5.98
N GLN A 27 0.59 10.41 -6.90
CA GLN A 27 -0.61 11.26 -6.91
C GLN A 27 -1.89 10.45 -7.10
N SER A 28 -1.84 9.35 -7.86
CA SER A 28 -3.00 8.50 -8.10
C SER A 28 -3.57 7.88 -6.82
N TYR A 29 -2.76 7.81 -5.76
CA TYR A 29 -3.15 7.19 -4.49
C TYR A 29 -3.21 8.19 -3.34
N ALA A 30 -3.37 9.49 -3.65
CA ALA A 30 -3.41 10.54 -2.66
C ALA A 30 -4.78 10.71 -1.98
N TYR A 31 -5.83 10.11 -2.50
CA TYR A 31 -7.20 10.29 -2.03
C TYR A 31 -8.04 9.02 -2.19
N ASP A 32 -9.16 8.97 -1.50
CA ASP A 32 -10.20 7.94 -1.67
C ASP A 32 -11.49 8.56 -2.22
N ALA A 33 -12.65 7.91 -2.03
CA ALA A 33 -13.94 8.44 -2.45
C ALA A 33 -14.50 9.52 -1.51
N ALA A 34 -13.90 9.75 -0.36
CA ALA A 34 -14.32 10.78 0.57
C ALA A 34 -13.84 12.17 0.10
N VAL A 35 -14.60 13.21 0.47
CA VAL A 35 -14.21 14.59 0.15
C VAL A 35 -13.29 15.12 1.25
N LEU A 36 -12.03 14.71 1.20
CA LEU A 36 -11.01 15.11 2.16
C LEU A 36 -9.81 15.71 1.43
N PRO A 37 -9.02 16.58 2.08
CA PRO A 37 -7.78 17.06 1.49
C PRO A 37 -6.86 15.89 1.18
N SER A 38 -6.29 15.87 -0.03
CA SER A 38 -5.38 14.82 -0.44
C SER A 38 -3.93 15.18 -0.12
N VAL A 39 -3.14 14.17 0.24
CA VAL A 39 -1.70 14.31 0.46
C VAL A 39 -1.01 13.27 -0.41
N VAL A 40 -0.03 13.69 -1.20
CA VAL A 40 0.73 12.77 -2.05
C VAL A 40 1.64 11.91 -1.17
N PRO A 41 1.50 10.57 -1.20
CA PRO A 41 2.36 9.71 -0.38
C PRO A 41 3.81 9.76 -0.85
N GLY A 42 4.74 9.45 0.05
CA GLY A 42 6.15 9.39 -0.28
C GLY A 42 6.54 8.17 -1.11
N LEU A 43 5.74 7.10 -1.06
CA LEU A 43 6.03 5.86 -1.75
C LEU A 43 4.77 5.02 -1.85
N VAL A 44 4.64 4.27 -2.94
CA VAL A 44 3.53 3.31 -3.13
C VAL A 44 4.12 1.94 -3.40
N LEU A 45 3.68 0.92 -2.66
CA LEU A 45 4.19 -0.44 -2.73
C LEU A 45 3.04 -1.41 -3.01
N ARG A 46 3.28 -2.38 -3.88
CA ARG A 46 2.29 -3.40 -4.23
C ARG A 46 2.83 -4.81 -3.98
N PRO A 47 2.68 -5.37 -2.78
CA PRO A 47 3.07 -6.75 -2.52
C PRO A 47 2.17 -7.72 -3.27
N THR A 48 2.71 -8.89 -3.61
CA THR A 48 1.98 -9.95 -4.33
C THR A 48 1.82 -11.22 -3.50
N SER A 49 2.33 -11.24 -2.29
CA SER A 49 2.17 -12.37 -1.35
C SER A 49 2.05 -11.87 0.08
N THR A 50 1.49 -12.71 0.95
CA THR A 50 1.37 -12.42 2.38
C THR A 50 2.75 -12.22 3.03
N GLU A 51 3.73 -13.00 2.61
CA GLU A 51 5.10 -12.92 3.11
C GLU A 51 5.71 -11.56 2.75
N GLN A 52 5.52 -11.10 1.52
CA GLN A 52 5.98 -9.77 1.10
C GLN A 52 5.29 -8.66 1.91
N LEU A 53 3.99 -8.78 2.11
CA LEU A 53 3.23 -7.79 2.89
C LEU A 53 3.78 -7.70 4.32
N GLY A 54 4.00 -8.83 4.97
CA GLY A 54 4.56 -8.87 6.32
C GLY A 54 5.94 -8.22 6.39
N ALA A 55 6.80 -8.50 5.42
CA ALA A 55 8.14 -7.92 5.36
C ALA A 55 8.09 -6.40 5.16
N LEU A 56 7.17 -5.90 4.32
CA LEU A 56 6.99 -4.46 4.10
C LEU A 56 6.53 -3.76 5.37
N ILE A 57 5.56 -4.32 6.07
CA ILE A 57 5.03 -3.75 7.31
C ILE A 57 6.15 -3.67 8.36
N GLU A 58 6.92 -4.74 8.51
CA GLU A 58 8.04 -4.78 9.44
C GLU A 58 9.08 -3.69 9.13
N ARG A 59 9.44 -3.54 7.86
CA ARG A 59 10.40 -2.51 7.44
C ARG A 59 9.89 -1.09 7.63
N CYS A 60 8.64 -0.84 7.31
CA CYS A 60 8.03 0.46 7.54
C CYS A 60 7.98 0.80 9.03
N TYR A 61 7.60 -0.15 9.85
CA TYR A 61 7.56 0.03 11.30
C TYR A 61 8.95 0.33 11.87
N ALA A 62 9.96 -0.46 11.45
CA ALA A 62 11.34 -0.29 11.93
C ALA A 62 11.93 1.07 11.54
N ASN A 63 11.48 1.67 10.45
CA ASN A 63 11.95 2.96 9.96
C ASN A 63 11.03 4.13 10.33
N GLY A 64 10.00 3.88 11.15
CA GLY A 64 9.08 4.93 11.59
C GLY A 64 8.25 5.53 10.46
N LEU A 65 7.97 4.78 9.40
CA LEU A 65 7.20 5.27 8.26
C LEU A 65 5.70 5.03 8.50
N PRO A 66 4.86 6.06 8.46
CA PRO A 66 3.41 5.88 8.51
C PRO A 66 2.95 5.05 7.30
N MET A 67 2.03 4.12 7.52
CA MET A 67 1.51 3.23 6.50
C MET A 67 0.01 3.44 6.31
N THR A 68 -0.42 3.39 5.06
CA THR A 68 -1.85 3.37 4.70
C THR A 68 -2.09 2.16 3.80
N ILE A 69 -3.01 1.29 4.20
CA ILE A 69 -3.38 0.12 3.41
C ILE A 69 -4.52 0.51 2.48
N ARG A 70 -4.38 0.20 1.20
CA ARG A 70 -5.35 0.59 0.18
C ARG A 70 -5.77 -0.59 -0.69
N GLY A 71 -7.08 -0.84 -0.75
CA GLY A 71 -7.69 -1.72 -1.75
C GLY A 71 -7.98 -0.93 -3.03
N ALA A 72 -9.24 -0.86 -3.45
CA ALA A 72 -9.64 -0.10 -4.63
C ALA A 72 -9.80 1.42 -4.36
N GLY A 73 -9.77 1.85 -3.10
CA GLY A 73 -9.90 3.26 -2.75
C GLY A 73 -11.32 3.81 -2.85
N THR A 74 -12.33 2.94 -2.76
CA THR A 74 -13.74 3.32 -2.91
C THR A 74 -14.44 3.65 -1.58
N ASN A 75 -13.75 3.53 -0.46
CA ASN A 75 -14.29 3.85 0.86
C ASN A 75 -14.55 5.36 1.01
N LEU A 76 -15.43 5.71 1.93
CA LEU A 76 -15.83 7.09 2.18
C LEU A 76 -15.36 7.64 3.53
N SER A 77 -14.63 6.82 4.30
CA SER A 77 -14.19 7.19 5.65
C SER A 77 -12.83 7.88 5.71
N GLY A 78 -12.12 7.97 4.57
CA GLY A 78 -10.77 8.52 4.54
C GLY A 78 -9.67 7.55 4.98
N GLY A 79 -10.01 6.27 5.18
CA GLY A 79 -9.05 5.28 5.68
C GLY A 79 -7.90 4.97 4.73
N THR A 80 -8.03 5.29 3.44
CA THR A 80 -6.98 5.09 2.44
C THR A 80 -6.27 6.38 2.03
N VAL A 81 -6.58 7.51 2.70
CA VAL A 81 -5.93 8.80 2.44
C VAL A 81 -4.65 8.88 3.28
N PRO A 82 -3.48 9.12 2.67
CA PRO A 82 -2.23 9.28 3.43
C PRO A 82 -2.27 10.52 4.32
N ASP A 83 -1.67 10.44 5.51
CA ASP A 83 -1.63 11.56 6.46
C ASP A 83 -0.44 12.50 6.24
N ALA A 84 0.61 12.05 5.55
CA ALA A 84 1.85 12.81 5.37
C ALA A 84 2.54 12.43 4.07
N ASP A 85 3.35 13.37 3.55
CA ASP A 85 4.10 13.21 2.30
C ASP A 85 5.22 12.16 2.38
N LYS A 86 5.60 11.73 3.59
CA LYS A 86 6.57 10.65 3.81
C LYS A 86 5.89 9.32 4.16
N SER A 87 4.58 9.25 4.09
CA SER A 87 3.85 8.02 4.34
C SER A 87 4.00 7.04 3.18
N VAL A 88 3.76 5.78 3.47
CA VAL A 88 3.82 4.69 2.50
C VAL A 88 2.41 4.16 2.30
N VAL A 89 1.97 4.08 1.04
CA VAL A 89 0.71 3.42 0.68
C VAL A 89 1.04 1.99 0.26
N ILE A 90 0.38 1.01 0.88
CA ILE A 90 0.53 -0.40 0.53
C ILE A 90 -0.73 -0.83 -0.18
N LEU A 91 -0.59 -1.24 -1.44
CA LEU A 91 -1.71 -1.68 -2.27
C LEU A 91 -1.96 -3.16 -2.06
N THR A 92 -3.21 -3.53 -1.79
CA THR A 92 -3.59 -4.94 -1.66
C THR A 92 -4.07 -5.55 -2.97
N GLN A 93 -4.09 -4.78 -4.05
CA GLN A 93 -4.55 -5.24 -5.37
C GLN A 93 -3.73 -6.40 -5.93
N GLY A 94 -2.47 -6.54 -5.53
CA GLY A 94 -1.63 -7.67 -5.89
C GLY A 94 -1.97 -8.96 -5.14
N LEU A 95 -2.76 -8.88 -4.06
CA LEU A 95 -3.22 -10.01 -3.26
C LEU A 95 -4.63 -10.39 -3.71
N ASN A 96 -4.75 -10.85 -4.94
CA ASN A 96 -6.03 -11.04 -5.62
C ASN A 96 -6.44 -12.50 -5.78
N LYS A 97 -5.80 -13.41 -5.05
CA LYS A 97 -6.07 -14.83 -5.14
C LYS A 97 -7.17 -15.23 -4.17
N ILE A 98 -8.23 -15.85 -4.68
CA ILE A 98 -9.26 -16.45 -3.83
C ILE A 98 -8.74 -17.80 -3.35
N ILE A 99 -8.48 -17.92 -2.04
CA ILE A 99 -7.89 -19.11 -1.43
C ILE A 99 -8.98 -20.12 -1.08
N GLU A 100 -10.11 -19.64 -0.53
CA GLU A 100 -11.21 -20.49 -0.08
C GLU A 100 -12.53 -19.77 -0.24
N ILE A 101 -13.56 -20.51 -0.65
CA ILE A 101 -14.96 -20.05 -0.62
C ILE A 101 -15.73 -21.06 0.23
N ASN A 102 -16.38 -20.60 1.30
CA ASN A 102 -17.21 -21.42 2.16
C ASN A 102 -18.67 -20.97 2.02
N GLU A 103 -19.48 -21.77 1.34
CA GLU A 103 -20.87 -21.45 1.06
C GLU A 103 -21.78 -21.63 2.29
N GLU A 104 -21.42 -22.54 3.20
CA GLU A 104 -22.22 -22.80 4.41
C GLU A 104 -22.11 -21.64 5.40
N ASP A 105 -20.90 -21.16 5.62
CA ASP A 105 -20.62 -20.07 6.56
C ASP A 105 -20.58 -18.71 5.89
N LEU A 106 -20.78 -18.65 4.57
CA LEU A 106 -20.86 -17.43 3.77
C LEU A 106 -19.59 -16.56 3.87
N PHE A 107 -18.39 -17.18 3.76
CA PHE A 107 -17.14 -16.41 3.73
C PHE A 107 -16.23 -16.84 2.59
N ALA A 108 -15.30 -15.96 2.25
CA ALA A 108 -14.22 -16.23 1.30
C ALA A 108 -12.89 -15.72 1.86
N ILE A 109 -11.81 -16.42 1.55
CA ILE A 109 -10.44 -16.02 1.93
C ILE A 109 -9.64 -15.79 0.65
#